data_7392b4ac73779fabcfcddaad9305741f
#
_entry.id   7392b4ac73779fabcfcddaad9305741f
#
_cell.length_a   1.000
_cell.length_b   1.000
_cell.length_c   1.000
_cell.angle_alpha   90.00
_cell.angle_beta   90.00
_cell.angle_gamma   90.00
#
_symmetry.space_group_name_H-M   'P 1'
#
loop_
_entity.id
_entity.type
_entity.pdbx_description
1 polymer ?
#
loop_
_entity_poly.entity_id
_entity_poly.type
_entity_poly.pdbx_seq_one_letter_code
_entity_poly.pdbx_strand_id
1 'polypeptide(L)'
;MDRIAKEVGSRAKAFNLVRRDKKLVRFYLPLTPKNPDDAVWSVIRTGNDAERKPDDPYLAKLGEGLTTYMRAIADANPLLKGIIDRVDFNATTHGVRDLDDDRLSNLIEAISAKRLGLANVEADIIGRSYEYLIRKFAEGGGQSAGEFYTPAEVGLVMARIMDAEPGMEIYDPCCGSAGLLIKCELMLHEKMSLRSRKTFAPCRLYGQESEPGTWAMANMNMIIHDMEGEIQIGDTFRKPKFREGNRLRTFDRVVANPMWNQTEFKEKDYDADEFDRFPKGAGFPGGKADWGWVQHILASLKPEGRAAVVLDTGAASRGSGNANTNKEKEVRRWFVEQDLIEGVIYLPDNLFYNTTAPGIVIVLNKAKPPERRDKLFLLNAGRDFVKGDPKNYLPDEAIQRIADTFATWREEEKYSRIVAREEIAKNDFNISPSRYIHTGESQEYRPLAEIVEVLNALEEEARETDAALRKILARMGI
;
A
#
# COMPACT_ATOMS: atom_id res chain seq x y z
N MET A 1 14.87 16.37 -24.58
CA MET A 1 15.72 17.46 -25.11
C MET A 1 17.05 16.95 -25.65
N ASP A 2 17.88 16.25 -24.87
CA ASP A 2 19.23 15.81 -25.30
C ASP A 2 19.21 14.89 -26.54
N ARG A 3 18.22 13.99 -26.65
CA ARG A 3 18.01 13.15 -27.82
C ARG A 3 17.73 14.01 -29.07
N ILE A 4 16.77 14.93 -28.96
CA ILE A 4 16.42 15.84 -30.06
C ILE A 4 17.60 16.73 -30.42
N ALA A 5 18.35 17.23 -29.43
CA ALA A 5 19.54 18.06 -29.66
C ALA A 5 20.63 17.30 -30.43
N LYS A 6 20.82 16.00 -30.17
CA LYS A 6 21.73 15.14 -30.94
C LYS A 6 21.25 14.98 -32.38
N GLU A 7 19.96 14.80 -32.64
CA GLU A 7 19.37 14.62 -33.97
C GLU A 7 19.44 15.91 -34.82
N VAL A 8 19.21 17.09 -34.20
CA VAL A 8 19.18 18.38 -34.90
C VAL A 8 20.51 19.16 -34.83
N GLY A 9 21.50 18.62 -34.16
CA GLY A 9 22.87 19.15 -34.07
C GLY A 9 23.10 20.28 -33.06
N SER A 10 22.07 20.78 -32.37
CA SER A 10 22.25 21.74 -31.28
C SER A 10 21.04 21.83 -30.34
N ARG A 11 21.29 22.24 -29.09
CA ARG A 11 20.20 22.47 -28.09
C ARG A 11 19.29 23.63 -28.50
N ALA A 12 19.86 24.72 -29.05
CA ALA A 12 19.07 25.86 -29.49
C ALA A 12 18.06 25.48 -30.61
N LYS A 13 18.46 24.65 -31.57
CA LYS A 13 17.56 24.13 -32.62
C LYS A 13 16.50 23.19 -32.00
N ALA A 14 16.90 22.33 -31.08
CA ALA A 14 15.97 21.45 -30.35
C ALA A 14 14.93 22.24 -29.55
N PHE A 15 15.33 23.31 -28.86
CA PHE A 15 14.41 24.21 -28.15
C PHE A 15 13.39 24.85 -29.12
N ASN A 16 13.84 25.37 -30.24
CA ASN A 16 12.96 25.98 -31.24
C ASN A 16 11.97 24.97 -31.81
N LEU A 17 12.41 23.73 -32.04
CA LEU A 17 11.56 22.66 -32.55
C LEU A 17 10.49 22.29 -31.54
N VAL A 18 10.87 22.05 -30.28
CA VAL A 18 9.93 21.69 -29.18
C VAL A 18 8.95 22.82 -28.86
N ARG A 19 9.36 24.10 -29.00
CA ARG A 19 8.44 25.24 -28.90
C ARG A 19 7.34 25.23 -29.96
N ARG A 20 7.66 24.78 -31.18
CA ARG A 20 6.69 24.67 -32.27
C ARG A 20 5.81 23.44 -32.16
N ASP A 21 6.39 22.34 -31.70
CA ASP A 21 5.66 21.09 -31.47
C ASP A 21 5.99 20.51 -30.08
N LYS A 22 5.11 20.80 -29.14
CA LYS A 22 5.23 20.35 -27.73
C LYS A 22 5.12 18.85 -27.58
N LYS A 23 4.56 18.13 -28.56
CA LYS A 23 4.40 16.66 -28.53
C LYS A 23 5.72 15.91 -28.68
N LEU A 24 6.78 16.59 -29.06
CA LEU A 24 8.13 16.01 -29.19
C LEU A 24 8.76 15.69 -27.81
N VAL A 25 8.20 16.18 -26.73
CA VAL A 25 8.64 15.90 -25.36
C VAL A 25 7.47 15.43 -24.52
N ARG A 26 7.74 14.57 -23.56
CA ARG A 26 6.72 14.08 -22.62
C ARG A 26 6.10 15.22 -21.81
N PHE A 27 6.94 16.13 -21.32
CA PHE A 27 6.54 17.35 -20.62
C PHE A 27 7.23 18.56 -21.21
N TYR A 28 6.44 19.57 -21.55
CA TYR A 28 6.97 20.84 -22.01
C TYR A 28 7.26 21.74 -20.80
N LEU A 29 8.50 22.18 -20.69
CA LEU A 29 8.94 23.12 -19.66
C LEU A 29 8.96 24.54 -20.26
N PRO A 30 8.05 25.45 -19.89
CA PRO A 30 7.97 26.81 -20.47
C PRO A 30 9.03 27.76 -19.89
N LEU A 31 10.16 27.21 -19.48
CA LEU A 31 11.30 27.93 -18.91
C LEU A 31 12.40 28.01 -19.98
N THR A 32 12.95 29.19 -20.17
CA THR A 32 13.99 29.43 -21.17
C THR A 32 15.26 29.93 -20.50
N PRO A 33 16.34 29.15 -20.48
CA PRO A 33 17.63 29.64 -20.01
C PRO A 33 18.16 30.75 -20.87
N LYS A 34 18.90 31.71 -20.31
CA LYS A 34 19.57 32.78 -21.06
C LYS A 34 20.54 32.21 -22.09
N ASN A 35 21.33 31.23 -21.70
CA ASN A 35 22.17 30.46 -22.59
C ASN A 35 21.41 29.23 -23.10
N PRO A 36 21.13 29.09 -24.43
CA PRO A 36 20.41 27.94 -24.98
C PRO A 36 21.10 26.59 -24.74
N ASP A 37 22.39 26.57 -24.43
CA ASP A 37 23.15 25.36 -24.17
C ASP A 37 23.00 24.89 -22.72
N ASP A 38 22.46 25.74 -21.83
CA ASP A 38 22.17 25.37 -20.45
C ASP A 38 20.94 24.50 -20.35
N ALA A 39 20.92 23.65 -19.32
CA ALA A 39 19.72 22.91 -18.98
C ALA A 39 18.65 23.87 -18.41
N VAL A 40 17.36 23.54 -18.63
CA VAL A 40 16.23 24.29 -18.04
C VAL A 40 16.33 24.39 -16.52
N TRP A 41 16.96 23.42 -15.87
CA TRP A 41 17.23 23.43 -14.43
C TRP A 41 18.06 24.65 -13.98
N SER A 42 18.91 25.23 -14.85
CA SER A 42 19.66 26.42 -14.53
C SER A 42 18.76 27.63 -14.19
N VAL A 43 17.59 27.70 -14.82
CA VAL A 43 16.59 28.75 -14.53
C VAL A 43 16.08 28.64 -13.09
N ILE A 44 15.84 27.42 -12.64
CA ILE A 44 15.38 27.14 -11.27
C ILE A 44 16.51 27.39 -10.26
N ARG A 45 17.73 26.99 -10.63
CA ARG A 45 18.90 27.09 -9.75
C ARG A 45 19.40 28.52 -9.56
N THR A 46 19.47 29.30 -10.61
CA THR A 46 20.19 30.59 -10.62
C THR A 46 19.36 31.77 -11.13
N GLY A 47 18.07 31.57 -11.46
CA GLY A 47 17.25 32.63 -12.04
C GLY A 47 17.78 33.15 -13.37
N ASN A 48 18.50 32.34 -14.12
CA ASN A 48 19.23 32.69 -15.36
C ASN A 48 20.55 33.46 -15.18
N ASP A 49 21.07 33.60 -13.97
CA ASP A 49 22.41 34.14 -13.79
C ASP A 49 23.46 33.02 -13.79
N ALA A 50 24.68 33.36 -14.22
CA ALA A 50 25.75 32.36 -14.38
C ALA A 50 26.21 31.77 -13.03
N GLU A 51 26.10 32.55 -11.96
CA GLU A 51 26.49 32.16 -10.60
C GLU A 51 25.47 32.68 -9.58
N ARG A 52 25.24 31.91 -8.53
CA ARG A 52 24.47 32.36 -7.37
C ARG A 52 25.30 33.39 -6.58
N LYS A 53 24.73 34.55 -6.43
CA LYS A 53 25.29 35.59 -5.53
C LYS A 53 24.52 35.64 -4.22
N PRO A 54 25.15 35.85 -3.06
CA PRO A 54 24.45 35.90 -1.78
C PRO A 54 23.30 36.92 -1.73
N ASP A 55 23.42 38.03 -2.47
CA ASP A 55 22.43 39.11 -2.51
C ASP A 55 21.58 39.10 -3.78
N ASP A 56 21.42 37.94 -4.43
CA ASP A 56 20.62 37.80 -5.65
C ASP A 56 19.13 38.04 -5.36
N PRO A 57 18.47 39.01 -6.03
CA PRO A 57 17.04 39.28 -5.85
C PRO A 57 16.15 38.06 -6.14
N TYR A 58 16.60 37.13 -7.00
CA TYR A 58 15.89 35.89 -7.25
C TYR A 58 15.92 34.96 -6.03
N LEU A 59 17.04 34.87 -5.33
CA LEU A 59 17.16 34.04 -4.12
C LEU A 59 16.31 34.58 -2.96
N ALA A 60 16.18 35.92 -2.85
CA ALA A 60 15.33 36.57 -1.85
C ALA A 60 13.81 36.29 -2.08
N LYS A 61 13.45 35.74 -3.24
CA LYS A 61 12.07 35.41 -3.64
C LYS A 61 11.98 34.02 -4.26
N LEU A 62 12.81 33.11 -3.81
CA LEU A 62 12.93 31.79 -4.40
C LEU A 62 11.62 31.01 -4.35
N GLY A 63 10.91 31.04 -3.21
CA GLY A 63 9.62 30.40 -3.06
C GLY A 63 8.55 30.94 -4.02
N GLU A 64 8.50 32.27 -4.24
CA GLU A 64 7.59 32.88 -5.25
C GLU A 64 7.95 32.41 -6.66
N GLY A 65 9.24 32.37 -6.99
CA GLY A 65 9.74 31.92 -8.28
C GLY A 65 9.38 30.46 -8.54
N LEU A 66 9.65 29.58 -7.58
CA LEU A 66 9.30 28.15 -7.68
C LEU A 66 7.80 27.93 -7.85
N THR A 67 6.98 28.61 -7.07
CA THR A 67 5.51 28.51 -7.19
C THR A 67 5.05 28.94 -8.59
N THR A 68 5.60 30.04 -9.11
CA THR A 68 5.30 30.55 -10.45
C THR A 68 5.74 29.54 -11.53
N TYR A 69 6.93 28.97 -11.42
CA TYR A 69 7.42 27.98 -12.37
C TYR A 69 6.60 26.72 -12.38
N MET A 70 6.24 26.18 -11.21
CA MET A 70 5.42 24.96 -11.11
C MET A 70 4.04 25.17 -11.74
N ARG A 71 3.40 26.33 -11.50
CA ARG A 71 2.13 26.68 -12.14
C ARG A 71 2.26 26.79 -13.67
N ALA A 72 3.31 27.45 -14.16
CA ALA A 72 3.55 27.57 -15.60
C ALA A 72 3.79 26.21 -16.26
N ILE A 73 4.51 25.30 -15.59
CA ILE A 73 4.74 23.93 -16.07
C ILE A 73 3.42 23.14 -16.10
N ALA A 74 2.60 23.23 -15.04
CA ALA A 74 1.31 22.55 -14.96
C ALA A 74 0.34 23.05 -16.05
N ASP A 75 0.25 24.36 -16.26
CA ASP A 75 -0.60 24.94 -17.31
C ASP A 75 -0.17 24.54 -18.72
N ALA A 76 1.12 24.30 -18.92
CA ALA A 76 1.64 23.83 -20.21
C ALA A 76 1.48 22.33 -20.43
N ASN A 77 1.14 21.56 -19.40
CA ASN A 77 1.08 20.09 -19.40
C ASN A 77 -0.19 19.61 -18.66
N PRO A 78 -1.28 19.33 -19.34
CA PRO A 78 -2.56 18.94 -18.72
C PRO A 78 -2.45 17.78 -17.73
N LEU A 79 -1.54 16.83 -17.97
CA LEU A 79 -1.29 15.69 -17.07
C LEU A 79 -0.69 16.09 -15.70
N LEU A 80 -0.06 17.26 -15.61
CA LEU A 80 0.55 17.76 -14.38
C LEU A 80 -0.35 18.75 -13.63
N LYS A 81 -1.45 19.17 -14.26
CA LYS A 81 -2.38 20.15 -13.69
C LYS A 81 -3.13 19.57 -12.48
N GLY A 82 -3.15 20.33 -11.39
CA GLY A 82 -3.72 19.88 -10.13
C GLY A 82 -2.77 18.96 -9.33
N ILE A 83 -1.58 18.67 -9.84
CA ILE A 83 -0.57 17.83 -9.19
C ILE A 83 0.56 18.71 -8.67
N ILE A 84 1.39 19.27 -9.56
CA ILE A 84 2.59 20.03 -9.16
C ILE A 84 2.29 21.47 -8.81
N ASP A 85 1.21 22.06 -9.30
CA ASP A 85 0.76 23.44 -9.06
C ASP A 85 0.00 23.61 -7.74
N ARG A 86 -0.23 22.54 -6.99
CA ARG A 86 -0.85 22.58 -5.64
C ARG A 86 0.12 23.06 -4.56
N VAL A 87 1.42 22.85 -4.77
CA VAL A 87 2.43 23.24 -3.78
C VAL A 87 2.65 24.74 -3.85
N ASP A 88 2.40 25.42 -2.75
CA ASP A 88 2.78 26.81 -2.56
C ASP A 88 4.04 26.88 -1.69
N PHE A 89 5.17 27.15 -2.33
CA PHE A 89 6.46 27.29 -1.64
C PHE A 89 6.55 28.55 -0.76
N ASN A 90 5.53 29.41 -0.79
CA ASN A 90 5.39 30.56 0.10
C ASN A 90 4.37 30.35 1.21
N ALA A 91 3.83 29.14 1.36
CA ALA A 91 2.86 28.84 2.40
C ALA A 91 3.37 29.27 3.77
N THR A 92 2.45 29.80 4.58
CA THR A 92 2.73 30.27 5.93
C THR A 92 1.79 29.62 6.92
N THR A 93 2.35 29.16 8.04
CA THR A 93 1.58 28.68 9.19
C THR A 93 1.80 29.65 10.34
N HIS A 94 0.71 30.19 10.89
CA HIS A 94 0.74 31.21 11.94
C HIS A 94 1.61 32.46 11.61
N GLY A 95 1.66 32.84 10.32
CA GLY A 95 2.42 34.00 9.86
C GLY A 95 3.93 33.78 9.68
N VAL A 96 4.39 32.54 9.87
CA VAL A 96 5.77 32.11 9.61
C VAL A 96 5.78 31.23 8.36
N ARG A 97 6.75 31.44 7.47
CA ARG A 97 6.91 30.60 6.28
C ARG A 97 7.27 29.18 6.68
N ASP A 98 6.58 28.20 6.09
CA ASP A 98 6.82 26.77 6.34
C ASP A 98 8.20 26.36 5.83
N LEU A 99 8.60 26.90 4.67
CA LEU A 99 9.93 26.73 4.07
C LEU A 99 10.52 28.11 3.74
N ASP A 100 11.60 28.47 4.42
CA ASP A 100 12.35 29.69 4.10
C ASP A 100 13.18 29.50 2.81
N ASP A 101 13.61 30.62 2.21
CA ASP A 101 14.34 30.60 0.95
C ASP A 101 15.73 29.96 1.09
N ASP A 102 16.34 29.99 2.27
CA ASP A 102 17.63 29.33 2.54
C ASP A 102 17.48 27.81 2.49
N ARG A 103 16.43 27.25 3.10
CA ARG A 103 16.13 25.81 3.02
C ARG A 103 15.82 25.36 1.60
N LEU A 104 15.01 26.15 0.87
CA LEU A 104 14.73 25.88 -0.55
C LEU A 104 16.01 25.95 -1.38
N SER A 105 16.86 26.93 -1.13
CA SER A 105 18.16 27.08 -1.77
C SER A 105 19.06 25.88 -1.54
N ASN A 106 19.19 25.43 -0.28
CA ASN A 106 19.98 24.26 0.08
C ASN A 106 19.45 22.98 -0.56
N LEU A 107 18.12 22.81 -0.64
CA LEU A 107 17.49 21.68 -1.32
C LEU A 107 17.84 21.67 -2.82
N ILE A 108 17.72 22.83 -3.49
CA ILE A 108 18.05 22.95 -4.92
C ILE A 108 19.52 22.63 -5.17
N GLU A 109 20.44 23.11 -4.31
CA GLU A 109 21.86 22.80 -4.43
C GLU A 109 22.14 21.31 -4.20
N ALA A 110 21.53 20.70 -3.19
CA ALA A 110 21.68 19.27 -2.93
C ALA A 110 21.24 18.41 -4.14
N ILE A 111 20.11 18.76 -4.77
CA ILE A 111 19.65 18.10 -5.98
C ILE A 111 20.57 18.39 -7.17
N SER A 112 21.05 19.64 -7.29
CA SER A 112 21.94 20.08 -8.39
C SER A 112 23.33 19.45 -8.34
N ALA A 113 23.78 18.99 -7.17
CA ALA A 113 25.06 18.30 -7.01
C ALA A 113 25.14 16.95 -7.76
N LYS A 114 23.99 16.42 -8.18
CA LYS A 114 23.89 15.17 -8.92
C LYS A 114 23.31 15.40 -10.33
N ARG A 115 23.85 14.70 -11.32
CA ARG A 115 23.31 14.74 -12.68
C ARG A 115 22.26 13.64 -12.80
N LEU A 116 20.98 14.02 -12.77
CA LEU A 116 19.83 13.11 -12.84
C LEU A 116 19.29 12.90 -14.28
N GLY A 117 20.06 13.30 -15.30
CA GLY A 117 19.65 13.09 -16.69
C GLY A 117 19.76 11.63 -17.12
N LEU A 118 18.93 11.21 -18.07
CA LEU A 118 18.86 9.83 -18.61
C LEU A 118 20.21 9.29 -19.13
N ALA A 119 21.17 10.15 -19.43
CA ALA A 119 22.52 9.73 -19.80
C ALA A 119 23.40 9.36 -18.59
N ASN A 120 22.98 9.71 -17.38
CA ASN A 120 23.79 9.60 -16.16
C ASN A 120 23.18 8.65 -15.12
N VAL A 121 21.88 8.38 -15.20
CA VAL A 121 21.13 7.53 -14.28
C VAL A 121 20.24 6.58 -15.06
N GLU A 122 20.09 5.38 -14.55
CA GLU A 122 19.10 4.41 -15.05
C GLU A 122 17.69 4.99 -14.89
N ALA A 123 16.78 4.69 -15.82
CA ALA A 123 15.42 5.22 -15.82
C ALA A 123 14.66 4.92 -14.50
N ASP A 124 14.97 3.78 -13.88
CA ASP A 124 14.35 3.32 -12.64
C ASP A 124 14.84 4.04 -11.37
N ILE A 125 16.01 4.68 -11.40
CA ILE A 125 16.59 5.34 -10.20
C ILE A 125 15.68 6.44 -9.66
N ILE A 126 15.03 7.22 -10.54
CA ILE A 126 14.14 8.31 -10.12
C ILE A 126 12.91 7.73 -9.42
N GLY A 127 12.34 6.66 -9.96
CA GLY A 127 11.22 5.93 -9.34
C GLY A 127 11.58 5.39 -7.96
N ARG A 128 12.68 4.67 -7.85
CA ARG A 128 13.19 4.15 -6.56
C ARG A 128 13.51 5.24 -5.55
N SER A 129 14.05 6.37 -6.00
CA SER A 129 14.32 7.52 -5.13
C SER A 129 13.02 8.14 -4.62
N TYR A 130 11.99 8.21 -5.46
CA TYR A 130 10.69 8.73 -5.06
C TYR A 130 9.99 7.80 -4.06
N GLU A 131 10.00 6.49 -4.28
CA GLU A 131 9.51 5.51 -3.31
C GLU A 131 10.27 5.59 -1.97
N TYR A 132 11.59 5.79 -2.01
CA TYR A 132 12.38 6.01 -0.80
C TYR A 132 11.94 7.25 -0.02
N LEU A 133 11.65 8.37 -0.71
CA LEU A 133 11.15 9.59 -0.06
C LEU A 133 9.78 9.37 0.56
N ILE A 134 8.85 8.73 -0.16
CA ILE A 134 7.51 8.39 0.37
C ILE A 134 7.65 7.54 1.64
N ARG A 135 8.52 6.53 1.61
CA ARG A 135 8.81 5.70 2.79
C ARG A 135 9.34 6.52 3.95
N LYS A 136 10.31 7.42 3.70
CA LYS A 136 10.88 8.28 4.75
C LYS A 136 9.84 9.24 5.34
N PHE A 137 8.91 9.75 4.56
CA PHE A 137 7.78 10.52 5.07
C PHE A 137 6.85 9.67 5.94
N ALA A 138 6.57 8.43 5.54
CA ALA A 138 5.78 7.50 6.34
C ALA A 138 6.47 7.14 7.67
N GLU A 139 7.81 6.96 7.67
CA GLU A 139 8.61 6.71 8.88
C GLU A 139 8.62 7.92 9.83
N GLY A 140 8.73 9.14 9.30
CA GLY A 140 8.92 10.38 10.08
C GLY A 140 7.63 11.11 10.45
N GLY A 141 6.54 10.92 9.73
CA GLY A 141 5.29 11.66 9.87
C GLY A 141 4.33 11.13 10.94
N GLY A 142 4.74 10.14 11.73
CA GLY A 142 3.90 9.52 12.74
C GLY A 142 2.75 8.68 12.16
N GLN A 143 1.72 8.45 12.98
CA GLN A 143 0.62 7.54 12.63
C GLN A 143 -0.10 7.95 11.35
N SER A 144 -0.40 9.24 11.18
CA SER A 144 -1.13 9.74 9.99
C SER A 144 -0.37 9.58 8.67
N ALA A 145 0.96 9.71 8.66
CA ALA A 145 1.74 9.53 7.44
C ALA A 145 1.93 8.05 7.06
N GLY A 146 1.99 7.15 8.06
CA GLY A 146 2.08 5.71 7.84
C GLY A 146 0.82 5.08 7.25
N GLU A 147 -0.33 5.74 7.35
CA GLU A 147 -1.62 5.26 6.84
C GLU A 147 -1.66 5.21 5.30
N PHE A 148 -0.81 5.99 4.62
CA PHE A 148 -0.80 6.09 3.16
C PHE A 148 0.25 5.21 2.47
N TYR A 149 1.01 4.44 3.22
CA TYR A 149 2.10 3.67 2.68
C TYR A 149 2.04 2.19 3.06
N THR A 150 1.91 1.34 2.05
CA THR A 150 2.05 -0.11 2.21
C THR A 150 3.53 -0.50 2.14
N PRO A 151 4.07 -1.29 3.08
CA PRO A 151 5.43 -1.79 2.98
C PRO A 151 5.71 -2.43 1.62
N ALA A 152 6.86 -2.11 1.03
CA ALA A 152 7.19 -2.52 -0.34
C ALA A 152 7.10 -4.04 -0.50
N GLU A 153 7.55 -4.78 0.50
CA GLU A 153 7.61 -6.23 0.55
C GLU A 153 6.21 -6.85 0.53
N VAL A 154 5.28 -6.27 1.30
CA VAL A 154 3.86 -6.71 1.31
C VAL A 154 3.24 -6.47 -0.06
N GLY A 155 3.52 -5.32 -0.66
CA GLY A 155 3.08 -5.00 -2.02
C GLY A 155 3.62 -5.99 -3.07
N LEU A 156 4.89 -6.42 -2.94
CA LEU A 156 5.48 -7.42 -3.83
C LEU A 156 4.84 -8.80 -3.65
N VAL A 157 4.57 -9.24 -2.42
CA VAL A 157 3.82 -10.48 -2.16
C VAL A 157 2.45 -10.43 -2.84
N MET A 158 1.69 -9.35 -2.65
CA MET A 158 0.37 -9.20 -3.26
C MET A 158 0.43 -9.19 -4.79
N ALA A 159 1.37 -8.44 -5.37
CA ALA A 159 1.53 -8.35 -6.82
C ALA A 159 1.89 -9.70 -7.46
N ARG A 160 2.78 -10.48 -6.83
CA ARG A 160 3.11 -11.84 -7.28
C ARG A 160 1.92 -12.78 -7.20
N ILE A 161 1.12 -12.72 -6.12
CA ILE A 161 -0.11 -13.54 -5.97
C ILE A 161 -1.17 -13.14 -6.99
N MET A 162 -1.30 -11.86 -7.30
CA MET A 162 -2.26 -11.39 -8.32
C MET A 162 -1.90 -11.84 -9.72
N ASP A 163 -0.65 -12.11 -9.99
CA ASP A 163 -0.15 -12.69 -11.24
C ASP A 163 -0.77 -12.03 -12.47
N ALA A 164 -0.54 -10.72 -12.60
CA ALA A 164 -1.08 -9.93 -13.69
C ALA A 164 -0.61 -10.44 -15.06
N GLU A 165 -1.47 -10.31 -16.08
CA GLU A 165 -1.18 -10.62 -17.47
C GLU A 165 -1.28 -9.35 -18.34
N PRO A 166 -0.64 -9.32 -19.52
CA PRO A 166 -0.64 -8.16 -20.40
C PRO A 166 -2.04 -7.65 -20.73
N GLY A 167 -2.23 -6.34 -20.58
CA GLY A 167 -3.48 -5.64 -20.91
C GLY A 167 -4.57 -5.73 -19.84
N MET A 168 -4.32 -6.39 -18.70
CA MET A 168 -5.28 -6.43 -17.60
C MET A 168 -5.52 -5.05 -17.00
N GLU A 169 -6.73 -4.85 -16.49
CA GLU A 169 -7.15 -3.68 -15.73
C GLU A 169 -7.03 -3.99 -14.22
N ILE A 170 -6.24 -3.18 -13.53
CA ILE A 170 -5.97 -3.35 -12.09
C ILE A 170 -6.50 -2.14 -11.33
N TYR A 171 -7.23 -2.37 -10.26
CA TYR A 171 -7.87 -1.33 -9.46
C TYR A 171 -7.42 -1.36 -8.00
N ASP A 172 -7.27 -0.16 -7.43
CA ASP A 172 -7.09 0.05 -5.99
C ASP A 172 -8.09 1.11 -5.50
N PRO A 173 -9.09 0.73 -4.70
CA PRO A 173 -10.14 1.64 -4.23
C PRO A 173 -9.66 2.67 -3.19
N CYS A 174 -8.45 2.53 -2.66
CA CYS A 174 -7.86 3.39 -1.62
C CYS A 174 -6.33 3.48 -1.82
N CYS A 175 -5.94 3.94 -3.01
CA CYS A 175 -4.63 3.65 -3.58
C CYS A 175 -3.44 4.32 -2.87
N GLY A 176 -3.66 5.25 -1.94
CA GLY A 176 -2.58 5.96 -1.29
C GLY A 176 -1.64 6.58 -2.30
N SER A 177 -0.37 6.21 -2.25
CA SER A 177 0.67 6.63 -3.21
C SER A 177 0.68 5.84 -4.53
N ALA A 178 -0.32 4.99 -4.80
CA ALA A 178 -0.40 4.05 -5.92
C ALA A 178 0.69 2.95 -5.93
N GLY A 179 1.35 2.73 -4.81
CA GLY A 179 2.46 1.79 -4.71
C GLY A 179 2.09 0.33 -5.03
N LEU A 180 0.89 -0.12 -4.64
CA LEU A 180 0.40 -1.47 -4.97
C LEU A 180 0.16 -1.64 -6.47
N LEU A 181 -0.47 -0.65 -7.12
CA LEU A 181 -0.72 -0.64 -8.56
C LEU A 181 0.59 -0.72 -9.35
N ILE A 182 1.56 0.12 -9.00
CA ILE A 182 2.87 0.16 -9.65
C ILE A 182 3.59 -1.18 -9.51
N LYS A 183 3.55 -1.81 -8.33
CA LYS A 183 4.17 -3.12 -8.11
C LYS A 183 3.56 -4.22 -8.96
N CYS A 184 2.26 -4.20 -9.21
CA CYS A 184 1.63 -5.15 -10.13
C CYS A 184 2.19 -5.03 -11.54
N GLU A 185 2.39 -3.82 -12.05
CA GLU A 185 2.99 -3.60 -13.37
C GLU A 185 4.46 -3.98 -13.40
N LEU A 186 5.24 -3.64 -12.37
CA LEU A 186 6.66 -4.02 -12.29
C LEU A 186 6.83 -5.55 -12.27
N MET A 187 5.95 -6.28 -11.56
CA MET A 187 5.96 -7.75 -11.56
C MET A 187 5.57 -8.31 -12.94
N LEU A 188 4.66 -7.68 -13.67
CA LEU A 188 4.39 -8.05 -15.06
C LEU A 188 5.62 -7.87 -15.94
N HIS A 189 6.34 -6.76 -15.81
CA HIS A 189 7.58 -6.51 -16.55
C HIS A 189 8.64 -7.58 -16.26
N GLU A 190 8.85 -7.94 -14.99
CA GLU A 190 9.75 -9.01 -14.58
C GLU A 190 9.36 -10.34 -15.23
N LYS A 191 8.09 -10.73 -15.12
CA LYS A 191 7.51 -11.94 -15.71
C LYS A 191 7.70 -12.00 -17.22
N MET A 192 7.47 -10.89 -17.94
CA MET A 192 7.64 -10.83 -19.39
C MET A 192 9.11 -10.88 -19.80
N SER A 193 10.00 -10.28 -19.03
CA SER A 193 11.45 -10.36 -19.23
C SER A 193 11.94 -11.82 -19.09
N LEU A 194 11.52 -12.53 -18.07
CA LEU A 194 11.82 -13.96 -17.88
C LEU A 194 11.31 -14.84 -19.02
N ARG A 195 10.16 -14.47 -19.62
CA ARG A 195 9.60 -15.14 -20.80
C ARG A 195 10.25 -14.68 -22.12
N SER A 196 11.30 -13.86 -22.08
CA SER A 196 11.97 -13.27 -23.24
C SER A 196 11.02 -12.47 -24.16
N ARG A 197 9.93 -11.97 -23.65
CA ARG A 197 8.97 -11.13 -24.39
C ARG A 197 9.35 -9.66 -24.26
N LYS A 198 9.87 -9.07 -25.31
CA LYS A 198 10.30 -7.66 -25.35
C LYS A 198 9.15 -6.67 -25.55
N THR A 199 8.04 -7.11 -26.11
CA THR A 199 6.88 -6.25 -26.40
C THR A 199 5.62 -6.92 -25.89
N PHE A 200 4.86 -6.22 -25.04
CA PHE A 200 3.58 -6.65 -24.50
C PHE A 200 2.74 -5.41 -24.16
N ALA A 201 1.42 -5.59 -24.01
CA ALA A 201 0.54 -4.52 -23.54
C ALA A 201 0.75 -4.30 -22.05
N PRO A 202 1.01 -3.07 -21.57
CA PRO A 202 1.05 -2.80 -20.14
C PRO A 202 -0.32 -3.03 -19.50
N CYS A 203 -0.36 -3.18 -18.18
CA CYS A 203 -1.60 -3.10 -17.43
C CYS A 203 -2.15 -1.67 -17.47
N ARG A 204 -3.46 -1.54 -17.31
CA ARG A 204 -4.13 -0.26 -17.07
C ARG A 204 -4.45 -0.15 -15.60
N LEU A 205 -3.87 0.86 -14.95
CA LEU A 205 -3.93 1.03 -13.51
C LEU A 205 -4.99 2.07 -13.14
N TYR A 206 -5.88 1.71 -12.25
CA TYR A 206 -6.98 2.56 -11.79
C TYR A 206 -6.92 2.69 -10.27
N GLY A 207 -6.95 3.92 -9.76
CA GLY A 207 -6.91 4.17 -8.33
C GLY A 207 -7.89 5.23 -7.91
N GLN A 208 -8.38 5.14 -6.68
CA GLN A 208 -9.15 6.20 -6.07
C GLN A 208 -8.53 6.55 -4.72
N GLU A 209 -8.38 7.86 -4.45
CA GLU A 209 -7.80 8.38 -3.22
C GLU A 209 -8.61 9.59 -2.72
N SER A 210 -8.90 9.62 -1.44
CA SER A 210 -9.75 10.66 -0.84
C SER A 210 -8.97 11.91 -0.44
N GLU A 211 -7.72 11.76 -0.03
CA GLU A 211 -6.87 12.88 0.43
C GLU A 211 -6.17 13.54 -0.76
N PRO A 212 -6.38 14.87 -0.96
CA PRO A 212 -5.86 15.56 -2.12
C PRO A 212 -4.33 15.57 -2.29
N GLY A 213 -3.58 15.61 -1.20
CA GLY A 213 -2.11 15.59 -1.24
C GLY A 213 -1.60 14.21 -1.64
N THR A 214 -2.17 13.16 -1.07
CA THR A 214 -1.87 11.76 -1.39
C THR A 214 -2.28 11.41 -2.82
N TRP A 215 -3.44 11.93 -3.30
CA TRP A 215 -3.84 11.82 -4.70
C TRP A 215 -2.79 12.43 -5.66
N ALA A 216 -2.28 13.62 -5.32
CA ALA A 216 -1.23 14.26 -6.14
C ALA A 216 0.07 13.45 -6.11
N MET A 217 0.42 12.88 -4.95
CA MET A 217 1.57 11.97 -4.80
C MET A 217 1.41 10.71 -5.65
N ALA A 218 0.22 10.09 -5.65
CA ALA A 218 -0.09 8.91 -6.47
C ALA A 218 0.07 9.19 -7.97
N ASN A 219 -0.49 10.31 -8.45
CA ASN A 219 -0.35 10.71 -9.85
C ASN A 219 1.12 10.98 -10.22
N MET A 220 1.88 11.65 -9.33
CA MET A 220 3.30 11.88 -9.55
C MET A 220 4.06 10.54 -9.62
N ASN A 221 3.74 9.60 -8.75
CA ASN A 221 4.35 8.27 -8.73
C ASN A 221 4.08 7.51 -10.04
N MET A 222 2.83 7.52 -10.52
CA MET A 222 2.46 6.96 -11.82
C MET A 222 3.25 7.59 -12.97
N ILE A 223 3.39 8.92 -12.96
CA ILE A 223 4.12 9.67 -13.97
C ILE A 223 5.62 9.32 -13.95
N ILE A 224 6.24 9.26 -12.78
CA ILE A 224 7.67 8.97 -12.62
C ILE A 224 7.99 7.56 -13.12
N HIS A 225 7.13 6.59 -12.83
CA HIS A 225 7.27 5.20 -13.26
C HIS A 225 6.80 4.95 -14.71
N ASP A 226 6.32 5.99 -15.44
CA ASP A 226 5.80 5.87 -16.80
C ASP A 226 4.63 4.88 -16.94
N MET A 227 3.75 4.85 -15.94
CA MET A 227 2.62 3.94 -15.88
C MET A 227 1.41 4.49 -16.62
N GLU A 228 0.66 3.60 -17.27
CA GLU A 228 -0.63 3.91 -17.89
C GLU A 228 -1.77 3.72 -16.90
N GLY A 229 -2.65 4.72 -16.76
CA GLY A 229 -3.81 4.58 -15.87
C GLY A 229 -4.41 5.90 -15.44
N GLU A 230 -5.27 5.82 -14.47
CA GLU A 230 -6.07 6.94 -13.98
C GLU A 230 -6.26 6.88 -12.46
N ILE A 231 -5.87 7.94 -11.77
CA ILE A 231 -6.11 8.09 -10.33
C ILE A 231 -7.15 9.19 -10.11
N GLN A 232 -8.32 8.80 -9.57
CA GLN A 232 -9.44 9.69 -9.27
C GLN A 232 -9.41 10.14 -7.81
N ILE A 233 -9.80 11.43 -7.59
CA ILE A 233 -9.94 11.96 -6.23
C ILE A 233 -11.37 11.77 -5.72
N GLY A 234 -11.52 11.28 -4.49
CA GLY A 234 -12.79 11.17 -3.78
C GLY A 234 -12.90 9.97 -2.86
N ASP A 235 -13.87 10.06 -1.95
CA ASP A 235 -14.22 8.99 -1.01
C ASP A 235 -14.92 7.83 -1.76
N THR A 236 -14.30 6.67 -1.75
CA THR A 236 -14.77 5.47 -2.46
C THR A 236 -16.09 4.92 -1.91
N PHE A 237 -16.29 5.00 -0.60
CA PHE A 237 -17.55 4.53 -0.01
C PHE A 237 -18.72 5.42 -0.39
N ARG A 238 -18.56 6.73 -0.30
CA ARG A 238 -19.65 7.70 -0.55
C ARG A 238 -19.83 8.03 -2.02
N LYS A 239 -18.72 8.08 -2.79
CA LYS A 239 -18.73 8.51 -4.20
C LYS A 239 -17.72 7.72 -5.02
N PRO A 240 -17.98 6.44 -5.30
CA PRO A 240 -17.11 5.67 -6.17
C PRO A 240 -17.05 6.34 -7.55
N LYS A 241 -15.85 6.53 -8.07
CA LYS A 241 -15.59 7.24 -9.33
C LYS A 241 -15.61 6.31 -10.54
N PHE A 242 -15.14 5.09 -10.36
CA PHE A 242 -15.12 4.10 -11.44
C PHE A 242 -16.46 3.38 -11.50
N ARG A 243 -17.31 3.85 -12.42
CA ARG A 243 -18.68 3.36 -12.59
C ARG A 243 -19.12 3.40 -14.05
N GLU A 244 -20.01 2.52 -14.40
CA GLU A 244 -20.69 2.42 -15.70
C GLU A 244 -22.20 2.54 -15.46
N GLY A 245 -22.72 3.76 -15.64
CA GLY A 245 -24.09 4.09 -15.24
C GLY A 245 -24.28 3.96 -13.72
N ASN A 246 -25.24 3.11 -13.30
CA ASN A 246 -25.57 2.84 -11.90
C ASN A 246 -24.83 1.63 -11.32
N ARG A 247 -23.81 1.10 -12.01
CA ARG A 247 -23.03 -0.01 -11.52
C ARG A 247 -21.56 0.41 -11.35
N LEU A 248 -20.86 -0.29 -10.46
CA LEU A 248 -19.40 -0.18 -10.41
C LEU A 248 -18.79 -0.75 -11.68
N ARG A 249 -17.74 -0.11 -12.18
CA ARG A 249 -16.85 -0.71 -13.16
C ARG A 249 -16.15 -1.90 -12.54
N THR A 250 -15.95 -2.95 -13.34
CA THR A 250 -15.29 -4.17 -12.88
C THR A 250 -13.91 -4.33 -13.50
N PHE A 251 -13.01 -4.97 -12.75
CA PHE A 251 -11.58 -5.07 -13.07
C PHE A 251 -11.10 -6.51 -12.99
N ASP A 252 -10.00 -6.82 -13.71
CA ASP A 252 -9.40 -8.15 -13.71
C ASP A 252 -8.73 -8.47 -12.38
N ARG A 253 -8.08 -7.45 -11.78
CA ARG A 253 -7.42 -7.54 -10.47
C ARG A 253 -7.81 -6.34 -9.60
N VAL A 254 -7.96 -6.59 -8.32
CA VAL A 254 -8.10 -5.52 -7.31
C VAL A 254 -7.08 -5.75 -6.20
N VAL A 255 -6.32 -4.73 -5.87
CA VAL A 255 -5.37 -4.73 -4.75
C VAL A 255 -5.71 -3.57 -3.82
N ALA A 256 -5.64 -3.78 -2.52
CA ALA A 256 -5.99 -2.74 -1.57
C ALA A 256 -5.29 -2.91 -0.22
N ASN A 257 -4.93 -1.80 0.40
CA ASN A 257 -4.58 -1.72 1.81
C ASN A 257 -5.38 -0.56 2.42
N PRO A 258 -6.68 -0.76 2.72
CA PRO A 258 -7.50 0.28 3.32
C PRO A 258 -7.05 0.59 4.75
N MET A 259 -7.45 1.74 5.26
CA MET A 259 -7.29 2.07 6.67
C MET A 259 -8.04 1.03 7.53
N TRP A 260 -7.33 0.39 8.45
CA TRP A 260 -7.89 -0.69 9.27
C TRP A 260 -8.79 -0.15 10.38
N ASN A 261 -9.81 -0.95 10.71
CA ASN A 261 -10.70 -0.68 11.83
C ASN A 261 -11.44 0.67 11.77
N GLN A 262 -11.66 1.25 10.59
CA GLN A 262 -12.45 2.48 10.44
C GLN A 262 -13.85 2.32 11.04
N THR A 263 -14.28 3.31 11.82
CA THR A 263 -15.58 3.32 12.51
C THR A 263 -16.51 4.45 12.04
N GLU A 264 -16.11 5.18 11.01
CA GLU A 264 -16.81 6.38 10.53
C GLU A 264 -18.10 6.05 9.77
N PHE A 265 -18.22 4.83 9.25
CA PHE A 265 -19.36 4.38 8.46
C PHE A 265 -20.42 3.74 9.35
N LYS A 266 -21.66 4.21 9.20
CA LYS A 266 -22.82 3.72 9.93
C LYS A 266 -23.73 2.92 9.00
N GLU A 267 -24.64 2.13 9.57
CA GLU A 267 -25.58 1.30 8.80
C GLU A 267 -26.32 2.10 7.72
N LYS A 268 -26.75 3.34 8.03
CA LYS A 268 -27.38 4.22 7.06
C LYS A 268 -26.53 4.59 5.84
N ASP A 269 -25.21 4.57 5.99
CA ASP A 269 -24.29 4.86 4.87
C ASP A 269 -24.21 3.66 3.91
N TYR A 270 -24.42 2.45 4.44
CA TYR A 270 -24.51 1.21 3.64
C TYR A 270 -25.91 1.01 3.03
N ASP A 271 -26.99 1.38 3.77
CA ASP A 271 -28.38 1.32 3.29
C ASP A 271 -28.61 2.24 2.07
N ALA A 272 -27.90 3.35 2.01
CA ALA A 272 -27.97 4.30 0.90
C ALA A 272 -27.16 3.87 -0.33
N ASP A 273 -26.61 2.65 -0.35
CA ASP A 273 -25.80 2.17 -1.48
C ASP A 273 -26.63 1.97 -2.75
N GLU A 274 -26.22 2.64 -3.81
CA GLU A 274 -26.85 2.57 -5.14
C GLU A 274 -26.15 1.57 -6.08
N PHE A 275 -25.07 0.88 -5.60
CA PHE A 275 -24.15 0.11 -6.44
C PHE A 275 -24.17 -1.40 -6.19
N ASP A 276 -25.14 -1.89 -5.42
CA ASP A 276 -25.26 -3.31 -5.05
C ASP A 276 -24.00 -3.92 -4.39
N ARG A 277 -23.22 -3.08 -3.65
CA ARG A 277 -22.01 -3.53 -2.97
C ARG A 277 -22.28 -4.44 -1.78
N PHE A 278 -23.43 -4.31 -1.17
CA PHE A 278 -23.82 -5.00 0.07
C PHE A 278 -24.99 -5.95 -0.21
N PRO A 279 -24.73 -7.16 -0.76
CA PRO A 279 -25.78 -8.10 -1.12
C PRO A 279 -26.61 -8.49 0.11
N LYS A 280 -27.93 -8.59 -0.06
CA LYS A 280 -28.88 -8.82 1.03
C LYS A 280 -28.56 -10.04 1.90
N GLY A 281 -27.94 -11.07 1.32
CA GLY A 281 -27.55 -12.29 2.06
C GLY A 281 -26.31 -12.11 2.94
N ALA A 282 -25.44 -11.15 2.62
CA ALA A 282 -24.23 -10.86 3.39
C ALA A 282 -24.50 -9.86 4.52
N GLY A 283 -25.42 -8.92 4.33
CA GLY A 283 -25.69 -7.84 5.27
C GLY A 283 -24.57 -6.79 5.32
N PHE A 284 -24.61 -5.95 6.34
CA PHE A 284 -23.63 -4.88 6.56
C PHE A 284 -22.55 -5.29 7.55
N PRO A 285 -21.30 -4.77 7.38
CA PRO A 285 -20.15 -5.21 8.17
C PRO A 285 -20.17 -4.77 9.64
N GLY A 286 -21.16 -4.01 10.08
CA GLY A 286 -21.25 -3.55 11.47
C GLY A 286 -20.47 -2.27 11.75
N GLY A 287 -19.82 -2.21 12.93
CA GLY A 287 -19.17 -0.99 13.39
C GLY A 287 -17.80 -0.69 12.78
N LYS A 288 -17.19 -1.64 12.05
CA LYS A 288 -15.90 -1.50 11.39
C LYS A 288 -16.05 -1.69 9.88
N ALA A 289 -15.31 -0.91 9.11
CA ALA A 289 -15.43 -0.89 7.65
C ALA A 289 -14.64 -2.01 6.94
N ASP A 290 -13.84 -2.80 7.65
CA ASP A 290 -12.94 -3.78 7.04
C ASP A 290 -13.67 -4.70 6.04
N TRP A 291 -14.76 -5.32 6.46
CA TRP A 291 -15.57 -6.15 5.56
C TRP A 291 -16.40 -5.34 4.55
N GLY A 292 -16.66 -4.07 4.81
CA GLY A 292 -17.24 -3.17 3.81
C GLY A 292 -16.28 -2.93 2.64
N TRP A 293 -14.99 -2.79 2.90
CA TRP A 293 -13.96 -2.75 1.86
C TRP A 293 -13.92 -4.04 1.06
N VAL A 294 -13.99 -5.20 1.73
CA VAL A 294 -14.02 -6.51 1.05
C VAL A 294 -15.25 -6.64 0.14
N GLN A 295 -16.43 -6.16 0.59
CA GLN A 295 -17.67 -6.15 -0.21
C GLN A 295 -17.55 -5.20 -1.42
N HIS A 296 -17.01 -3.99 -1.24
CA HIS A 296 -16.74 -3.07 -2.36
C HIS A 296 -15.77 -3.69 -3.39
N ILE A 297 -14.69 -4.32 -2.93
CA ILE A 297 -13.72 -5.00 -3.77
C ILE A 297 -14.39 -6.12 -4.58
N LEU A 298 -15.22 -6.95 -3.93
CA LEU A 298 -15.95 -8.02 -4.62
C LEU A 298 -16.87 -7.47 -5.71
N ALA A 299 -17.59 -6.37 -5.44
CA ALA A 299 -18.48 -5.72 -6.41
C ALA A 299 -17.71 -5.12 -7.60
N SER A 300 -16.43 -4.79 -7.39
CA SER A 300 -15.52 -4.26 -8.41
C SER A 300 -14.75 -5.32 -9.20
N LEU A 301 -15.01 -6.62 -8.99
CA LEU A 301 -14.34 -7.71 -9.69
C LEU A 301 -15.16 -8.21 -10.88
N LYS A 302 -14.49 -8.43 -12.03
CA LYS A 302 -15.01 -9.20 -13.17
C LYS A 302 -15.36 -10.64 -12.73
N PRO A 303 -16.12 -11.40 -13.53
CA PRO A 303 -16.44 -12.80 -13.21
C PRO A 303 -15.22 -13.69 -12.93
N GLU A 304 -14.12 -13.50 -13.66
CA GLU A 304 -12.85 -14.23 -13.47
C GLU A 304 -11.85 -13.42 -12.62
N GLY A 305 -12.32 -12.33 -11.97
CA GLY A 305 -11.48 -11.43 -11.23
C GLY A 305 -10.95 -12.02 -9.93
N ARG A 306 -9.74 -11.57 -9.54
CA ARG A 306 -9.10 -11.89 -8.25
C ARG A 306 -8.73 -10.61 -7.52
N ALA A 307 -8.71 -10.67 -6.20
CA ALA A 307 -8.29 -9.54 -5.38
C ALA A 307 -7.39 -9.99 -4.23
N ALA A 308 -6.53 -9.07 -3.79
CA ALA A 308 -5.79 -9.18 -2.55
C ALA A 308 -6.02 -7.92 -1.71
N VAL A 309 -6.43 -8.08 -0.46
CA VAL A 309 -6.66 -6.97 0.46
C VAL A 309 -5.94 -7.21 1.77
N VAL A 310 -5.21 -6.19 2.22
CA VAL A 310 -4.53 -6.19 3.52
C VAL A 310 -5.46 -5.65 4.57
N LEU A 311 -5.63 -6.39 5.67
CA LEU A 311 -6.48 -6.00 6.80
C LEU A 311 -5.81 -6.34 8.13
N ASP A 312 -6.37 -5.78 9.20
CA ASP A 312 -6.08 -6.18 10.58
C ASP A 312 -6.44 -7.66 10.82
N THR A 313 -5.66 -8.34 11.63
CA THR A 313 -5.88 -9.78 11.94
C THR A 313 -7.26 -10.06 12.54
N GLY A 314 -7.84 -9.09 13.24
CA GLY A 314 -9.19 -9.19 13.77
C GLY A 314 -10.25 -9.38 12.70
N ALA A 315 -10.07 -8.90 11.48
CA ALA A 315 -11.01 -9.11 10.37
C ALA A 315 -11.25 -10.60 10.10
N ALA A 316 -10.25 -11.46 10.34
CA ALA A 316 -10.36 -12.91 10.17
C ALA A 316 -11.12 -13.63 11.31
N SER A 317 -11.24 -13.02 12.50
CA SER A 317 -11.67 -13.75 13.69
C SER A 317 -12.73 -13.05 14.55
N ARG A 318 -12.93 -11.72 14.40
CA ARG A 318 -13.90 -10.98 15.24
C ARG A 318 -15.28 -11.63 15.19
N GLY A 319 -15.87 -11.83 16.37
CA GLY A 319 -17.17 -12.46 16.56
C GLY A 319 -17.17 -13.99 16.55
N SER A 320 -16.09 -14.67 16.15
CA SER A 320 -16.00 -16.14 16.22
C SER A 320 -15.87 -16.61 17.66
N GLY A 321 -16.54 -17.72 17.99
CA GLY A 321 -16.59 -18.28 19.34
C GLY A 321 -17.55 -17.57 20.32
N ASN A 322 -18.20 -16.47 19.90
CA ASN A 322 -19.18 -15.76 20.71
C ASN A 322 -20.61 -16.23 20.37
N ALA A 323 -21.43 -16.43 21.42
CA ALA A 323 -22.84 -16.81 21.26
C ALA A 323 -23.70 -15.67 20.66
N ASN A 324 -23.24 -14.41 20.78
CA ASN A 324 -23.97 -13.26 20.26
C ASN A 324 -23.76 -13.08 18.76
N THR A 325 -24.78 -12.57 18.08
CA THR A 325 -24.73 -12.20 16.66
C THR A 325 -23.66 -11.11 16.46
N ASN A 326 -22.77 -11.30 15.50
CA ASN A 326 -21.75 -10.33 15.12
C ASN A 326 -21.83 -10.08 13.61
N LYS A 327 -22.11 -8.83 13.21
CA LYS A 327 -22.32 -8.46 11.80
C LYS A 327 -21.10 -8.76 10.93
N GLU A 328 -19.88 -8.53 11.44
CA GLU A 328 -18.65 -8.88 10.68
C GLU A 328 -18.52 -10.37 10.45
N LYS A 329 -18.85 -11.18 11.47
CA LYS A 329 -18.89 -12.64 11.34
C LYS A 329 -19.89 -13.08 10.28
N GLU A 330 -21.09 -12.49 10.25
CA GLU A 330 -22.12 -12.85 9.27
C GLU A 330 -21.68 -12.52 7.83
N VAL A 331 -21.05 -11.35 7.60
CA VAL A 331 -20.47 -11.02 6.30
C VAL A 331 -19.37 -12.02 5.92
N ARG A 332 -18.43 -12.29 6.83
CA ARG A 332 -17.34 -13.26 6.62
C ARG A 332 -17.89 -14.67 6.33
N ARG A 333 -18.89 -15.10 7.09
CA ARG A 333 -19.61 -16.35 6.87
C ARG A 333 -20.16 -16.42 5.44
N TRP A 334 -20.86 -15.37 4.98
CA TRP A 334 -21.39 -15.32 3.62
C TRP A 334 -20.29 -15.49 2.57
N PHE A 335 -19.15 -14.81 2.70
CA PHE A 335 -18.00 -14.95 1.79
C PHE A 335 -17.45 -16.38 1.76
N VAL A 336 -17.39 -17.05 2.89
CA VAL A 336 -16.96 -18.46 2.99
C VAL A 336 -18.00 -19.39 2.34
N GLU A 337 -19.30 -19.20 2.62
CA GLU A 337 -20.40 -20.01 2.06
C GLU A 337 -20.54 -19.84 0.55
N GLN A 338 -20.27 -18.63 0.03
CA GLN A 338 -20.24 -18.37 -1.43
C GLN A 338 -18.91 -18.80 -2.09
N ASP A 339 -18.01 -19.41 -1.35
CA ASP A 339 -16.71 -19.89 -1.84
C ASP A 339 -15.85 -18.83 -2.53
N LEU A 340 -15.90 -17.58 -2.05
CA LEU A 340 -15.24 -16.43 -2.65
C LEU A 340 -13.81 -16.17 -2.11
N ILE A 341 -13.48 -16.70 -0.93
CA ILE A 341 -12.15 -16.56 -0.33
C ILE A 341 -11.27 -17.68 -0.84
N GLU A 342 -10.23 -17.33 -1.60
CA GLU A 342 -9.22 -18.30 -2.05
C GLU A 342 -8.27 -18.68 -0.93
N GLY A 343 -7.83 -17.71 -0.12
CA GLY A 343 -6.98 -17.98 1.01
C GLY A 343 -6.70 -16.76 1.87
N VAL A 344 -5.98 -16.99 2.97
CA VAL A 344 -5.55 -15.96 3.91
C VAL A 344 -4.09 -16.18 4.27
N ILE A 345 -3.31 -15.10 4.22
CA ILE A 345 -1.90 -15.09 4.58
C ILE A 345 -1.74 -14.25 5.85
N TYR A 346 -1.16 -14.82 6.88
CA TYR A 346 -0.78 -14.13 8.11
C TYR A 346 0.65 -13.59 7.95
N LEU A 347 0.80 -12.27 8.11
CA LEU A 347 2.06 -11.57 7.95
C LEU A 347 2.77 -11.40 9.31
N PRO A 348 4.10 -11.20 9.32
CA PRO A 348 4.84 -10.88 10.53
C PRO A 348 4.34 -9.60 11.21
N ASP A 349 4.57 -9.50 12.51
CA ASP A 349 4.36 -8.29 13.28
C ASP A 349 5.39 -7.19 12.92
N ASN A 350 5.09 -5.96 13.30
CA ASN A 350 5.93 -4.78 13.14
C ASN A 350 6.44 -4.52 11.69
N LEU A 351 5.66 -4.90 10.66
CA LEU A 351 5.93 -4.55 9.26
C LEU A 351 5.36 -3.18 8.89
N PHE A 352 4.14 -2.86 9.37
CA PHE A 352 3.41 -1.66 8.97
C PHE A 352 3.84 -0.43 9.77
N TYR A 353 3.95 0.72 9.11
CA TYR A 353 4.52 1.93 9.73
C TYR A 353 3.64 2.52 10.84
N ASN A 354 2.34 2.42 10.72
CA ASN A 354 1.36 2.97 11.66
C ASN A 354 1.02 2.06 12.85
N THR A 355 1.49 0.80 12.84
CA THR A 355 1.18 -0.17 13.90
C THR A 355 2.30 -1.19 14.09
N THR A 356 2.37 -1.80 15.25
CA THR A 356 3.21 -2.98 15.52
C THR A 356 2.44 -4.29 15.31
N ALA A 357 1.10 -4.21 15.20
CA ALA A 357 0.27 -5.39 15.00
C ALA A 357 0.54 -6.04 13.64
N PRO A 358 0.47 -7.37 13.56
CA PRO A 358 0.55 -8.07 12.29
C PRO A 358 -0.69 -7.79 11.42
N GLY A 359 -0.50 -7.87 10.11
CA GLY A 359 -1.59 -7.83 9.14
C GLY A 359 -1.92 -9.21 8.59
N ILE A 360 -3.04 -9.29 7.88
CA ILE A 360 -3.39 -10.44 7.04
C ILE A 360 -3.64 -9.97 5.61
N VAL A 361 -3.36 -10.84 4.64
CA VAL A 361 -3.81 -10.64 3.26
C VAL A 361 -4.94 -11.62 2.99
N ILE A 362 -6.15 -11.12 2.72
CA ILE A 362 -7.27 -11.94 2.25
C ILE A 362 -7.24 -11.93 0.72
N VAL A 363 -7.22 -13.10 0.11
CA VAL A 363 -7.26 -13.28 -1.33
C VAL A 363 -8.65 -13.74 -1.74
N LEU A 364 -9.31 -12.97 -2.61
CA LEU A 364 -10.61 -13.30 -3.20
C LEU A 364 -10.42 -13.83 -4.63
N ASN A 365 -11.25 -14.80 -5.00
CA ASN A 365 -11.29 -15.35 -6.36
C ASN A 365 -12.71 -15.73 -6.71
N LYS A 366 -13.30 -15.08 -7.72
CA LYS A 366 -14.65 -15.36 -8.21
C LYS A 366 -14.73 -16.61 -9.12
N ALA A 367 -13.57 -17.09 -9.58
CA ALA A 367 -13.48 -18.22 -10.52
C ALA A 367 -12.43 -19.23 -10.04
N LYS A 368 -12.60 -19.73 -8.81
CA LYS A 368 -11.74 -20.80 -8.30
C LYS A 368 -11.77 -22.03 -9.21
N PRO A 369 -10.61 -22.60 -9.54
CA PRO A 369 -10.57 -23.86 -10.29
C PRO A 369 -11.18 -25.00 -9.47
N PRO A 370 -11.71 -26.05 -10.12
CA PRO A 370 -12.50 -27.11 -9.46
C PRO A 370 -11.82 -27.75 -8.25
N GLU A 371 -10.49 -27.96 -8.31
CA GLU A 371 -9.70 -28.58 -7.26
C GLU A 371 -9.54 -27.71 -5.99
N ARG A 372 -9.79 -26.39 -6.11
CA ARG A 372 -9.72 -25.42 -5.01
C ARG A 372 -11.09 -25.05 -4.45
N ARG A 373 -12.17 -25.52 -5.04
CA ARG A 373 -13.53 -25.21 -4.58
C ARG A 373 -13.79 -25.78 -3.20
N ASP A 374 -14.61 -25.07 -2.43
CA ASP A 374 -14.99 -25.41 -1.06
C ASP A 374 -13.82 -25.56 -0.09
N LYS A 375 -12.69 -24.94 -0.41
CA LYS A 375 -11.46 -24.95 0.42
C LYS A 375 -10.87 -23.55 0.51
N LEU A 376 -10.17 -23.28 1.61
CA LEU A 376 -9.35 -22.09 1.81
C LEU A 376 -7.89 -22.52 1.97
N PHE A 377 -6.99 -21.78 1.32
CA PHE A 377 -5.57 -21.93 1.55
C PHE A 377 -5.11 -20.96 2.65
N LEU A 378 -4.68 -21.50 3.77
CA LEU A 378 -4.19 -20.72 4.90
C LEU A 378 -2.65 -20.81 4.98
N LEU A 379 -1.99 -19.66 5.11
CA LEU A 379 -0.53 -19.55 5.16
C LEU A 379 -0.13 -18.66 6.34
N ASN A 380 0.79 -19.14 7.17
CA ASN A 380 1.32 -18.41 8.31
C ASN A 380 2.79 -18.04 8.08
N ALA A 381 3.03 -16.83 7.57
CA ALA A 381 4.35 -16.25 7.37
C ALA A 381 4.87 -15.44 8.58
N GLY A 382 4.21 -15.56 9.75
CA GLY A 382 4.53 -14.75 10.93
C GLY A 382 5.99 -14.82 11.41
N ARG A 383 6.76 -15.81 10.94
CA ARG A 383 8.19 -15.98 11.25
C ARG A 383 9.14 -15.64 10.10
N ASP A 384 8.62 -15.30 8.93
CA ASP A 384 9.38 -15.06 7.70
C ASP A 384 9.87 -13.61 7.63
N PHE A 385 10.56 -13.13 8.65
CA PHE A 385 11.05 -11.74 8.68
C PHE A 385 12.48 -11.64 9.19
N VAL A 386 13.12 -10.55 8.83
CA VAL A 386 14.35 -10.08 9.45
C VAL A 386 14.02 -8.92 10.35
N LYS A 387 14.54 -8.97 11.58
CA LYS A 387 14.37 -7.88 12.54
C LYS A 387 15.09 -6.63 12.05
N GLY A 388 14.37 -5.52 11.98
CA GLY A 388 14.87 -4.20 11.59
C GLY A 388 14.58 -3.15 12.66
N ASP A 389 15.10 -1.95 12.46
CA ASP A 389 14.85 -0.77 13.28
C ASP A 389 14.52 0.40 12.34
N PRO A 390 13.36 1.03 12.47
CA PRO A 390 12.29 0.79 13.47
C PRO A 390 11.32 -0.36 13.09
N LYS A 391 11.39 -0.92 11.89
CA LYS A 391 10.44 -1.92 11.35
C LYS A 391 11.12 -3.19 10.89
N ASN A 392 10.44 -4.32 11.12
CA ASN A 392 10.80 -5.58 10.49
C ASN A 392 10.58 -5.49 8.98
N TYR A 393 11.21 -6.39 8.22
CA TYR A 393 11.01 -6.48 6.78
C TYR A 393 11.05 -7.94 6.31
N LEU A 394 10.39 -8.20 5.17
CA LEU A 394 10.44 -9.50 4.50
C LEU A 394 11.64 -9.51 3.54
N PRO A 395 12.61 -10.42 3.71
CA PRO A 395 13.67 -10.60 2.71
C PRO A 395 13.11 -11.21 1.42
N ASP A 396 13.82 -11.07 0.32
CA ASP A 396 13.38 -11.53 -1.01
C ASP A 396 13.01 -13.01 -1.05
N GLU A 397 13.76 -13.85 -0.33
CA GLU A 397 13.48 -15.28 -0.22
C GLU A 397 12.14 -15.55 0.47
N ALA A 398 11.77 -14.75 1.49
CA ALA A 398 10.49 -14.87 2.16
C ALA A 398 9.34 -14.42 1.24
N ILE A 399 9.52 -13.31 0.52
CA ILE A 399 8.55 -12.83 -0.48
C ILE A 399 8.29 -13.92 -1.52
N GLN A 400 9.35 -14.50 -2.06
CA GLN A 400 9.26 -15.56 -3.07
C GLN A 400 8.59 -16.82 -2.49
N ARG A 401 9.00 -17.27 -1.30
CA ARG A 401 8.43 -18.44 -0.63
C ARG A 401 6.92 -18.28 -0.40
N ILE A 402 6.49 -17.15 0.14
CA ILE A 402 5.07 -16.87 0.39
C ILE A 402 4.29 -16.95 -0.93
N ALA A 403 4.76 -16.27 -1.97
CA ALA A 403 4.10 -16.21 -3.26
C ALA A 403 4.03 -17.59 -3.94
N ASP A 404 5.12 -18.34 -3.99
CA ASP A 404 5.19 -19.65 -4.62
C ASP A 404 4.34 -20.69 -3.87
N THR A 405 4.41 -20.71 -2.52
CA THR A 405 3.60 -21.61 -1.69
C THR A 405 2.11 -21.34 -1.89
N PHE A 406 1.73 -20.05 -1.97
CA PHE A 406 0.34 -19.67 -2.24
C PHE A 406 -0.09 -20.04 -3.67
N ALA A 407 0.73 -19.76 -4.67
CA ALA A 407 0.39 -20.05 -6.07
C ALA A 407 0.20 -21.54 -6.33
N THR A 408 1.06 -22.36 -5.74
CA THR A 408 1.04 -23.83 -5.90
C THR A 408 0.09 -24.56 -4.94
N TRP A 409 -0.50 -23.85 -3.96
CA TRP A 409 -1.31 -24.45 -2.89
C TRP A 409 -0.57 -25.59 -2.17
N ARG A 410 0.73 -25.41 -1.95
CA ARG A 410 1.57 -26.43 -1.30
C ARG A 410 1.36 -26.41 0.21
N GLU A 411 0.96 -27.55 0.77
CA GLU A 411 0.90 -27.72 2.22
C GLU A 411 2.33 -27.94 2.76
N GLU A 412 2.66 -27.18 3.79
CA GLU A 412 3.90 -27.30 4.54
C GLU A 412 3.60 -27.33 6.04
N GLU A 413 4.19 -28.27 6.75
CA GLU A 413 4.02 -28.37 8.20
C GLU A 413 4.40 -27.06 8.90
N LYS A 414 3.56 -26.61 9.84
CA LYS A 414 3.72 -25.35 10.60
C LYS A 414 3.76 -24.06 9.74
N TYR A 415 3.44 -24.14 8.44
CA TYR A 415 3.53 -23.01 7.54
C TYR A 415 2.28 -22.78 6.70
N SER A 416 1.75 -23.82 6.05
CA SER A 416 0.57 -23.69 5.21
C SER A 416 -0.35 -24.90 5.29
N ARG A 417 -1.65 -24.68 5.13
CA ARG A 417 -2.66 -25.73 5.22
C ARG A 417 -3.84 -25.43 4.28
N ILE A 418 -4.33 -26.49 3.64
CA ILE A 418 -5.61 -26.47 2.91
C ILE A 418 -6.71 -26.86 3.91
N VAL A 419 -7.68 -25.97 4.11
CA VAL A 419 -8.76 -26.18 5.07
C VAL A 419 -10.09 -26.23 4.34
N ALA A 420 -10.86 -27.31 4.57
CA ALA A 420 -12.19 -27.47 3.99
C ALA A 420 -13.19 -26.47 4.59
N ARG A 421 -14.16 -26.03 3.80
CA ARG A 421 -15.22 -25.09 4.22
C ARG A 421 -15.95 -25.57 5.45
N GLU A 422 -16.21 -26.88 5.57
CA GLU A 422 -16.88 -27.50 6.70
C GLU A 422 -16.07 -27.36 8.00
N GLU A 423 -14.73 -27.40 7.93
CA GLU A 423 -13.86 -27.16 9.07
C GLU A 423 -13.87 -25.69 9.47
N ILE A 424 -13.89 -24.77 8.51
CA ILE A 424 -14.05 -23.33 8.77
C ILE A 424 -15.39 -23.07 9.47
N ALA A 425 -16.47 -23.68 9.00
CA ALA A 425 -17.79 -23.55 9.63
C ALA A 425 -17.81 -24.08 11.07
N LYS A 426 -17.19 -25.24 11.33
CA LYS A 426 -17.04 -25.79 12.69
C LYS A 426 -16.23 -24.86 13.63
N ASN A 427 -15.35 -24.06 13.10
CA ASN A 427 -14.59 -23.04 13.83
C ASN A 427 -15.29 -21.66 13.82
N ASP A 428 -16.61 -21.64 13.66
CA ASP A 428 -17.45 -20.44 13.69
C ASP A 428 -16.96 -19.37 12.71
N PHE A 429 -16.62 -19.80 11.50
CA PHE A 429 -16.13 -18.96 10.39
C PHE A 429 -14.89 -18.12 10.73
N ASN A 430 -14.07 -18.58 11.67
CA ASN A 430 -12.73 -18.05 11.87
C ASN A 430 -11.83 -18.48 10.70
N ILE A 431 -11.27 -17.52 9.97
CA ILE A 431 -10.38 -17.76 8.83
C ILE A 431 -8.92 -17.36 9.12
N SER A 432 -8.59 -17.11 10.39
CA SER A 432 -7.22 -16.77 10.78
C SER A 432 -6.28 -17.96 10.65
N PRO A 433 -5.17 -17.84 9.88
CA PRO A 433 -4.18 -18.93 9.76
C PRO A 433 -3.67 -19.44 11.12
N SER A 434 -3.50 -18.56 12.10
CA SER A 434 -3.03 -18.94 13.44
C SER A 434 -3.96 -19.90 14.18
N ARG A 435 -5.23 -20.02 13.76
CA ARG A 435 -6.19 -20.99 14.31
C ARG A 435 -5.93 -22.41 13.85
N TYR A 436 -5.37 -22.59 12.66
CA TYR A 436 -5.23 -23.88 11.98
C TYR A 436 -3.78 -24.34 11.84
N ILE A 437 -2.83 -23.41 11.99
CA ILE A 437 -1.39 -23.64 11.80
C ILE A 437 -0.67 -23.27 13.08
N HIS A 438 -0.26 -24.28 13.83
CA HIS A 438 0.48 -24.11 15.09
C HIS A 438 1.97 -24.02 14.77
N THR A 439 2.57 -22.84 14.93
CA THR A 439 4.00 -22.58 14.68
C THR A 439 4.88 -22.90 15.90
N GLY A 440 4.30 -23.14 17.08
CA GLY A 440 5.03 -23.54 18.28
C GLY A 440 5.61 -24.95 18.19
N GLU A 441 6.62 -25.25 19.01
CA GLU A 441 6.95 -26.63 19.31
C GLU A 441 5.73 -27.26 19.97
N SER A 442 5.42 -28.52 19.61
CA SER A 442 4.41 -29.26 20.34
C SER A 442 4.84 -29.33 21.81
N GLN A 443 4.24 -28.52 22.65
CA GLN A 443 4.37 -28.80 24.08
C GLN A 443 3.73 -30.17 24.27
N GLU A 444 4.52 -31.14 24.69
CA GLU A 444 3.97 -32.37 25.27
C GLU A 444 3.01 -31.91 26.36
N TYR A 445 1.72 -32.04 26.10
CA TYR A 445 0.71 -31.78 27.12
C TYR A 445 0.98 -32.75 28.28
N ARG A 446 1.47 -32.23 29.37
CA ARG A 446 1.50 -33.02 30.59
C ARG A 446 0.08 -33.52 30.87
N PRO A 447 -0.10 -34.81 31.19
CA PRO A 447 -1.40 -35.32 31.56
C PRO A 447 -2.06 -34.44 32.62
N LEU A 448 -3.34 -34.22 32.50
CA LEU A 448 -4.07 -33.32 33.45
C LEU A 448 -3.83 -33.74 34.90
N ALA A 449 -3.68 -35.04 35.15
CA ALA A 449 -3.34 -35.59 36.45
C ALA A 449 -2.00 -35.08 37.01
N GLU A 450 -0.96 -35.01 36.19
CA GLU A 450 0.35 -34.46 36.58
C GLU A 450 0.30 -32.95 36.87
N ILE A 451 -0.51 -32.20 36.08
CA ILE A 451 -0.71 -30.77 36.34
C ILE A 451 -1.41 -30.53 37.66
N VAL A 452 -2.44 -31.32 37.97
CA VAL A 452 -3.17 -31.26 39.22
C VAL A 452 -2.27 -31.65 40.42
N GLU A 453 -1.42 -32.64 40.25
CA GLU A 453 -0.46 -33.06 41.27
C GLU A 453 0.56 -31.97 41.60
N VAL A 454 1.12 -31.33 40.56
CA VAL A 454 2.05 -30.19 40.71
C VAL A 454 1.33 -28.99 41.36
N LEU A 455 0.08 -28.70 40.98
CA LEU A 455 -0.71 -27.63 41.56
C LEU A 455 -0.95 -27.85 43.05
N ASN A 456 -1.34 -29.08 43.46
CA ASN A 456 -1.55 -29.44 44.86
C ASN A 456 -0.25 -29.33 45.67
N ALA A 457 0.88 -29.75 45.12
CA ALA A 457 2.20 -29.62 45.74
C ALA A 457 2.60 -28.15 45.97
N LEU A 458 2.38 -27.28 44.95
CA LEU A 458 2.65 -25.85 45.06
C LEU A 458 1.72 -25.13 46.05
N GLU A 459 0.47 -25.55 46.14
CA GLU A 459 -0.46 -25.01 47.17
C GLU A 459 -0.03 -25.38 48.60
N GLU A 460 0.49 -26.60 48.83
CA GLU A 460 1.00 -27.01 50.14
C GLU A 460 2.27 -26.22 50.49
N GLU A 461 3.22 -26.08 49.57
CA GLU A 461 4.42 -25.25 49.75
C GLU A 461 4.10 -23.76 50.01
N ALA A 462 3.09 -23.23 49.36
CA ALA A 462 2.59 -21.87 49.59
C ALA A 462 2.01 -21.73 51.02
N ARG A 463 1.23 -22.72 51.50
CA ARG A 463 0.71 -22.75 52.87
C ARG A 463 1.80 -22.82 53.92
N GLU A 464 2.83 -23.66 53.70
CA GLU A 464 3.97 -23.77 54.62
C GLU A 464 4.76 -22.45 54.68
N THR A 465 4.97 -21.83 53.52
CA THR A 465 5.68 -20.54 53.38
C THR A 465 4.88 -19.42 54.08
N ASP A 466 3.57 -19.35 53.89
CA ASP A 466 2.69 -18.39 54.56
C ASP A 466 2.69 -18.60 56.08
N ALA A 467 2.66 -19.84 56.55
CA ALA A 467 2.74 -20.15 57.99
C ALA A 467 4.09 -19.74 58.59
N ALA A 468 5.20 -19.96 57.86
CA ALA A 468 6.53 -19.52 58.28
C ALA A 468 6.64 -18.00 58.34
N LEU A 469 6.09 -17.30 57.31
CA LEU A 469 6.06 -15.83 57.24
C LEU A 469 5.26 -15.24 58.43
N ARG A 470 4.08 -15.78 58.71
CA ARG A 470 3.27 -15.35 59.88
C ARG A 470 3.99 -15.53 61.20
N LYS A 471 4.75 -16.62 61.37
CA LYS A 471 5.57 -16.82 62.58
C LYS A 471 6.69 -15.77 62.71
N ILE A 472 7.28 -15.36 61.59
CA ILE A 472 8.32 -14.33 61.60
C ILE A 472 7.71 -12.95 61.89
N LEU A 473 6.58 -12.60 61.28
CA LEU A 473 5.87 -11.34 61.50
C LEU A 473 5.40 -11.24 62.96
N ALA A 474 4.86 -12.30 63.53
CA ALA A 474 4.45 -12.35 64.95
C ALA A 474 5.65 -12.14 65.91
N ARG A 475 6.88 -12.61 65.54
CA ARG A 475 8.10 -12.34 66.32
C ARG A 475 8.59 -10.91 66.22
N MET A 476 8.22 -10.21 65.15
CA MET A 476 8.54 -8.82 64.92
C MET A 476 7.48 -7.84 65.51
N GLY A 477 6.40 -8.37 66.07
CA GLY A 477 5.33 -7.55 66.63
C GLY A 477 4.38 -6.97 65.59
N ILE A 478 4.33 -7.54 64.38
CA ILE A 478 3.47 -7.16 63.26
C ILE A 478 2.38 -8.22 63.10
#